data_1f945b09d4d488cfb176c6a7226f7e8b
#
_entry.id   1f945b09d4d488cfb176c6a7226f7e8b
#
_cell.length_a   1.000
_cell.length_b   1.000
_cell.length_c   1.000
_cell.angle_alpha   90.00
_cell.angle_beta   90.00
_cell.angle_gamma   90.00
#
_symmetry.space_group_name_H-M   'P 1'
#
loop_
_entity.id
_entity.type
_entity.pdbx_description
1 polymer ?
#
loop_
_entity_poly.entity_id
_entity_poly.type
_entity_poly.pdbx_seq_one_letter_code
_entity_poly.pdbx_strand_id
1 'polypeptide(L)'
;MSQPNWKNSIAITGAGSGFGAALAHRYAAAGWNVAVTDIDEARARQTLFEIKSFAGDSFAMPLDITSAEHWQQLQDTVMEQWGGLMVLINNAGVAAAGNVEDTSIEDWQWVLDIDLLGVVRGCHQFAAMMKRQQAGHIVNISSFAGLAGLPFVSAYGVAKAGVVALSEALRAEMHPYGVGVTVACPAFVKTGLLDTFRSTRPDTLTTVTRWMETSGVTAEQVAEDIAKAVSDNTFLLLTHDKTRTAWRLKRWLPERYYRLIAKRTSSAG
;
A
#
# COMPACT_ATOMS: atom_id res chain seq x y z
N MET A 1 15.17 -21.31 24.42
CA MET A 1 15.78 -20.60 23.28
C MET A 1 14.95 -19.36 23.02
N SER A 2 15.55 -18.17 23.03
CA SER A 2 14.86 -16.91 22.64
C SER A 2 14.33 -17.05 21.21
N GLN A 3 13.12 -16.55 20.95
CA GLN A 3 12.58 -16.52 19.57
C GLN A 3 13.50 -15.69 18.68
N PRO A 4 13.68 -16.06 17.40
CA PRO A 4 14.49 -15.25 16.47
C PRO A 4 13.90 -13.83 16.38
N ASN A 5 14.77 -12.81 16.36
CA ASN A 5 14.38 -11.38 16.42
C ASN A 5 13.45 -10.96 15.27
N TRP A 6 13.53 -11.65 14.11
CA TRP A 6 12.70 -11.36 12.94
C TRP A 6 11.21 -11.69 13.11
N LYS A 7 10.81 -12.50 14.10
CA LYS A 7 9.40 -12.89 14.27
C LYS A 7 8.48 -11.73 14.64
N ASN A 8 9.02 -10.65 15.17
CA ASN A 8 8.30 -9.43 15.48
C ASN A 8 8.95 -8.25 14.72
N SER A 9 9.21 -8.42 13.43
CA SER A 9 9.82 -7.38 12.60
C SER A 9 8.96 -7.06 11.39
N ILE A 10 8.91 -5.79 11.02
CA ILE A 10 8.13 -5.27 9.92
C ILE A 10 8.90 -4.19 9.16
N ALA A 11 8.85 -4.24 7.84
CA ALA A 11 9.35 -3.17 6.97
C ALA A 11 8.17 -2.49 6.27
N ILE A 12 8.11 -1.16 6.29
CA ILE A 12 7.01 -0.37 5.76
C ILE A 12 7.57 0.69 4.83
N THR A 13 7.15 0.68 3.56
CA THR A 13 7.53 1.71 2.60
C THR A 13 6.59 2.91 2.64
N GLY A 14 7.11 4.13 2.43
CA GLY A 14 6.33 5.36 2.56
C GLY A 14 5.84 5.57 4.00
N ALA A 15 6.67 5.21 4.98
CA ALA A 15 6.32 5.25 6.40
C ALA A 15 6.55 6.62 7.05
N GLY A 16 6.97 7.63 6.28
CA GLY A 16 7.11 9.00 6.75
C GLY A 16 5.80 9.78 6.85
N SER A 17 4.67 9.22 6.38
CA SER A 17 3.36 9.90 6.44
C SER A 17 2.19 8.91 6.29
N GLY A 18 0.96 9.42 6.49
CA GLY A 18 -0.29 8.73 6.14
C GLY A 18 -0.42 7.32 6.71
N PHE A 19 -0.82 6.36 5.88
CA PHE A 19 -0.98 4.97 6.32
C PHE A 19 0.32 4.35 6.82
N GLY A 20 1.44 4.66 6.15
CA GLY A 20 2.73 4.09 6.52
C GLY A 20 3.16 4.50 7.92
N ALA A 21 3.02 5.78 8.27
CA ALA A 21 3.29 6.27 9.63
C ALA A 21 2.31 5.66 10.65
N ALA A 22 1.00 5.62 10.35
CA ALA A 22 0.01 5.01 11.23
C ALA A 22 0.29 3.52 11.48
N LEU A 23 0.72 2.78 10.45
CA LEU A 23 1.16 1.39 10.57
C LEU A 23 2.41 1.25 11.44
N ALA A 24 3.41 2.13 11.26
CA ALA A 24 4.61 2.15 12.08
C ALA A 24 4.25 2.34 13.57
N HIS A 25 3.39 3.31 13.89
CA HIS A 25 2.88 3.53 15.25
C HIS A 25 2.13 2.30 15.78
N ARG A 26 1.25 1.73 14.98
CA ARG A 26 0.43 0.55 15.39
C ARG A 26 1.29 -0.65 15.73
N TYR A 27 2.30 -0.97 14.90
CA TYR A 27 3.16 -2.13 15.14
C TYR A 27 4.17 -1.87 16.25
N ALA A 28 4.74 -0.67 16.34
CA ALA A 28 5.63 -0.29 17.43
C ALA A 28 4.92 -0.39 18.80
N ALA A 29 3.69 0.12 18.92
CA ALA A 29 2.88 0.00 20.13
C ALA A 29 2.59 -1.46 20.53
N ALA A 30 2.67 -2.39 19.59
CA ALA A 30 2.57 -3.84 19.85
C ALA A 30 3.95 -4.48 20.15
N GLY A 31 5.01 -3.71 20.30
CA GLY A 31 6.36 -4.19 20.61
C GLY A 31 7.12 -4.79 19.42
N TRP A 32 6.76 -4.41 18.19
CA TRP A 32 7.46 -4.87 16.98
C TRP A 32 8.65 -3.97 16.64
N ASN A 33 9.67 -4.55 16.07
CA ASN A 33 10.77 -3.84 15.43
C ASN A 33 10.32 -3.33 14.06
N VAL A 34 10.45 -2.05 13.79
CA VAL A 34 9.91 -1.39 12.60
C VAL A 34 11.06 -0.80 11.77
N ALA A 35 11.20 -1.22 10.52
CA ALA A 35 11.97 -0.50 9.51
C ALA A 35 11.05 0.58 8.90
N VAL A 36 11.28 1.81 9.30
CA VAL A 36 10.56 2.99 8.80
C VAL A 36 11.28 3.48 7.57
N THR A 37 10.70 3.28 6.37
CA THR A 37 11.35 3.69 5.14
C THR A 37 10.50 4.68 4.34
N ASP A 38 11.14 5.70 3.79
CA ASP A 38 10.52 6.72 2.96
C ASP A 38 11.55 7.28 1.98
N ILE A 39 11.11 7.83 0.85
CA ILE A 39 11.99 8.54 -0.07
C ILE A 39 12.57 9.80 0.59
N ASP A 40 11.80 10.41 1.51
CA ASP A 40 12.23 11.52 2.37
C ASP A 40 12.75 10.95 3.69
N GLU A 41 14.07 10.89 3.83
CA GLU A 41 14.73 10.40 5.04
C GLU A 41 14.34 11.19 6.30
N ALA A 42 14.11 12.49 6.18
CA ALA A 42 13.73 13.33 7.33
C ALA A 42 12.36 12.91 7.87
N ARG A 43 11.39 12.64 6.99
CA ARG A 43 10.07 12.12 7.38
C ARG A 43 10.19 10.73 8.02
N ALA A 44 11.01 9.83 7.46
CA ALA A 44 11.23 8.50 8.05
C ALA A 44 11.83 8.61 9.47
N ARG A 45 12.84 9.47 9.66
CA ARG A 45 13.47 9.72 10.96
C ARG A 45 12.50 10.33 11.96
N GLN A 46 11.60 11.23 11.52
CA GLN A 46 10.58 11.81 12.38
C GLN A 46 9.62 10.74 12.90
N THR A 47 9.10 9.89 12.02
CA THR A 47 8.24 8.75 12.43
C THR A 47 8.98 7.80 13.38
N LEU A 48 10.25 7.49 13.11
CA LEU A 48 11.06 6.67 14.03
C LEU A 48 11.19 7.32 15.40
N PHE A 49 11.43 8.63 15.46
CA PHE A 49 11.53 9.38 16.74
C PHE A 49 10.22 9.27 17.55
N GLU A 50 9.08 9.37 16.88
CA GLU A 50 7.75 9.29 17.51
C GLU A 50 7.46 7.89 18.08
N ILE A 51 7.94 6.82 17.45
CA ILE A 51 7.72 5.44 17.91
C ILE A 51 8.81 4.89 18.82
N LYS A 52 9.90 5.63 19.04
CA LYS A 52 11.12 5.16 19.71
C LYS A 52 10.89 4.60 21.12
N SER A 53 9.89 5.10 21.85
CA SER A 53 9.58 4.61 23.19
C SER A 53 8.95 3.21 23.23
N PHE A 54 8.49 2.69 22.11
CA PHE A 54 7.77 1.42 22.00
C PHE A 54 8.51 0.38 21.16
N ALA A 55 9.42 0.81 20.30
CA ALA A 55 9.97 -0.01 19.21
C ALA A 55 11.47 -0.29 19.45
N GLY A 56 11.82 -1.44 20.01
CA GLY A 56 13.18 -1.88 20.38
C GLY A 56 14.27 -1.58 19.35
N ASP A 57 14.62 -2.53 18.48
CA ASP A 57 15.67 -2.41 17.46
C ASP A 57 15.12 -1.83 16.13
N SER A 58 14.25 -0.81 16.21
CA SER A 58 13.70 -0.14 15.01
C SER A 58 14.69 0.84 14.41
N PHE A 59 14.62 1.00 13.10
CA PHE A 59 15.47 1.94 12.37
C PHE A 59 14.71 2.70 11.29
N ALA A 60 15.28 3.82 10.82
CA ALA A 60 14.81 4.55 9.66
C ALA A 60 15.90 4.63 8.59
N MET A 61 15.50 4.53 7.32
CA MET A 61 16.40 4.71 6.19
C MET A 61 15.67 5.28 4.97
N PRO A 62 16.39 5.99 4.08
CA PRO A 62 15.82 6.40 2.80
C PRO A 62 15.55 5.18 1.92
N LEU A 63 14.41 5.19 1.23
CA LEU A 63 14.07 4.15 0.26
C LEU A 63 13.29 4.76 -0.90
N ASP A 64 13.96 4.89 -2.04
CA ASP A 64 13.29 5.04 -3.32
C ASP A 64 12.89 3.65 -3.83
N ILE A 65 11.60 3.38 -3.88
CA ILE A 65 11.06 2.06 -4.29
C ILE A 65 11.25 1.78 -5.79
N THR A 66 11.69 2.76 -6.57
CA THR A 66 12.07 2.56 -7.99
C THR A 66 13.50 2.07 -8.14
N SER A 67 14.33 2.19 -7.10
CA SER A 67 15.74 1.78 -7.07
C SER A 67 15.91 0.34 -6.56
N ALA A 68 16.44 -0.54 -7.40
CA ALA A 68 16.80 -1.90 -6.99
C ALA A 68 17.90 -1.91 -5.94
N GLU A 69 18.84 -0.94 -5.99
CA GLU A 69 19.92 -0.79 -5.01
C GLU A 69 19.38 -0.48 -3.60
N HIS A 70 18.42 0.46 -3.49
CA HIS A 70 17.82 0.78 -2.20
C HIS A 70 17.04 -0.40 -1.60
N TRP A 71 16.38 -1.21 -2.43
CA TRP A 71 15.74 -2.45 -1.97
C TRP A 71 16.75 -3.47 -1.45
N GLN A 72 17.93 -3.61 -2.11
CA GLN A 72 18.99 -4.48 -1.64
C GLN A 72 19.54 -3.99 -0.30
N GLN A 73 19.80 -2.69 -0.16
CA GLN A 73 20.27 -2.08 1.09
C GLN A 73 19.29 -2.31 2.24
N LEU A 74 17.95 -2.18 1.99
CA LEU A 74 16.94 -2.50 3.00
C LEU A 74 17.01 -3.97 3.40
N GLN A 75 17.13 -4.90 2.45
CA GLN A 75 17.22 -6.32 2.76
C GLN A 75 18.47 -6.65 3.58
N ASP A 76 19.60 -6.09 3.22
CA ASP A 76 20.87 -6.30 3.92
C ASP A 76 20.80 -5.78 5.37
N THR A 77 20.24 -4.58 5.56
CA THR A 77 20.02 -4.00 6.89
C THR A 77 19.07 -4.86 7.74
N VAL A 78 17.97 -5.33 7.17
CA VAL A 78 17.01 -6.23 7.84
C VAL A 78 17.69 -7.55 8.25
N MET A 79 18.52 -8.11 7.38
CA MET A 79 19.25 -9.34 7.68
C MET A 79 20.29 -9.12 8.78
N GLU A 80 21.02 -8.00 8.76
CA GLU A 80 22.01 -7.66 9.77
C GLU A 80 21.37 -7.42 11.15
N GLN A 81 20.28 -6.62 11.20
CA GLN A 81 19.65 -6.22 12.44
C GLN A 81 18.81 -7.34 13.07
N TRP A 82 18.08 -8.10 12.25
CA TRP A 82 17.05 -9.02 12.74
C TRP A 82 17.20 -10.46 12.28
N GLY A 83 18.02 -10.73 11.25
CA GLY A 83 18.22 -12.05 10.66
C GLY A 83 17.05 -12.51 9.77
N GLY A 84 16.11 -11.63 9.45
CA GLY A 84 14.95 -11.92 8.61
C GLY A 84 13.83 -10.90 8.78
N LEU A 85 12.68 -11.13 8.12
CA LEU A 85 11.52 -10.22 8.14
C LEU A 85 10.21 -10.99 8.25
N MET A 86 9.36 -10.63 9.22
CA MET A 86 8.04 -11.25 9.36
C MET A 86 6.99 -10.58 8.48
N VAL A 87 6.97 -9.25 8.39
CA VAL A 87 5.96 -8.53 7.58
C VAL A 87 6.63 -7.51 6.67
N LEU A 88 6.29 -7.54 5.38
CA LEU A 88 6.58 -6.48 4.43
C LEU A 88 5.29 -5.74 4.08
N ILE A 89 5.27 -4.41 4.20
CA ILE A 89 4.17 -3.58 3.71
C ILE A 89 4.65 -2.67 2.58
N ASN A 90 4.26 -3.01 1.36
CA ASN A 90 4.42 -2.18 0.18
C ASN A 90 3.31 -1.11 0.18
N ASN A 91 3.60 0.04 0.85
CA ASN A 91 2.63 1.12 1.05
C ASN A 91 2.96 2.37 0.23
N ALA A 92 4.22 2.67 -0.03
CA ALA A 92 4.60 3.85 -0.82
C ALA A 92 3.86 3.91 -2.15
N GLY A 93 3.43 5.10 -2.54
CA GLY A 93 2.69 5.32 -3.77
C GLY A 93 2.40 6.79 -4.01
N VAL A 94 1.91 7.07 -5.22
CA VAL A 94 1.54 8.39 -5.70
C VAL A 94 0.13 8.35 -6.29
N ALA A 95 -0.41 9.52 -6.66
CA ALA A 95 -1.71 9.58 -7.33
C ALA A 95 -1.67 10.49 -8.54
N ALA A 96 -2.38 10.08 -9.60
CA ALA A 96 -2.62 10.89 -10.77
C ALA A 96 -4.07 10.80 -11.23
N ALA A 97 -4.59 11.88 -11.82
CA ALA A 97 -5.91 11.95 -12.39
C ALA A 97 -5.91 12.71 -13.72
N GLY A 98 -6.76 12.26 -14.63
CA GLY A 98 -6.93 12.82 -15.97
C GLY A 98 -7.74 11.87 -16.84
N ASN A 99 -8.22 12.39 -17.98
CA ASN A 99 -8.72 11.51 -19.04
C ASN A 99 -7.55 10.71 -19.64
N VAL A 100 -7.86 9.62 -20.31
CA VAL A 100 -6.81 8.79 -20.98
C VAL A 100 -6.03 9.58 -22.00
N GLU A 101 -6.72 10.40 -22.79
CA GLU A 101 -6.15 11.23 -23.86
C GLU A 101 -5.35 12.45 -23.37
N ASP A 102 -5.65 12.94 -22.16
CA ASP A 102 -5.02 14.12 -21.58
C ASP A 102 -3.82 13.77 -20.67
N THR A 103 -3.75 12.53 -20.18
CA THR A 103 -2.67 12.07 -19.29
C THR A 103 -1.44 11.71 -20.14
N SER A 104 -0.31 12.38 -19.92
CA SER A 104 0.91 12.14 -20.68
C SER A 104 1.45 10.72 -20.49
N ILE A 105 2.18 10.21 -21.47
CA ILE A 105 2.84 8.90 -21.35
C ILE A 105 3.87 8.91 -20.21
N GLU A 106 4.51 10.03 -19.96
CA GLU A 106 5.45 10.26 -18.87
C GLU A 106 4.76 10.11 -17.50
N ASP A 107 3.53 10.64 -17.35
CA ASP A 107 2.76 10.48 -16.13
C ASP A 107 2.26 9.03 -15.97
N TRP A 108 1.89 8.36 -17.05
CA TRP A 108 1.61 6.93 -17.05
C TRP A 108 2.81 6.12 -16.57
N GLN A 109 3.99 6.36 -17.13
CA GLN A 109 5.22 5.66 -16.75
C GLN A 109 5.57 5.93 -15.29
N TRP A 110 5.48 7.17 -14.83
CA TRP A 110 5.75 7.56 -13.45
C TRP A 110 4.83 6.83 -12.45
N VAL A 111 3.51 6.80 -12.72
CA VAL A 111 2.56 6.09 -11.84
C VAL A 111 2.82 4.59 -11.86
N LEU A 112 3.04 3.98 -13.04
CA LEU A 112 3.27 2.55 -13.14
C LEU A 112 4.58 2.14 -12.49
N ASP A 113 5.64 2.93 -12.61
CA ASP A 113 6.95 2.60 -12.02
C ASP A 113 6.90 2.64 -10.49
N ILE A 114 6.19 3.60 -9.91
CA ILE A 114 6.04 3.73 -8.47
C ILE A 114 4.97 2.76 -7.94
N ASP A 115 3.73 2.87 -8.43
CA ASP A 115 2.55 2.23 -7.82
C ASP A 115 2.38 0.75 -8.16
N LEU A 116 3.04 0.27 -9.22
CA LEU A 116 3.03 -1.14 -9.62
C LEU A 116 4.42 -1.75 -9.53
N LEU A 117 5.40 -1.25 -10.30
CA LEU A 117 6.73 -1.85 -10.32
C LEU A 117 7.48 -1.69 -8.99
N GLY A 118 7.24 -0.60 -8.24
CA GLY A 118 7.75 -0.46 -6.88
C GLY A 118 7.27 -1.57 -5.95
N VAL A 119 5.98 -1.92 -6.02
CA VAL A 119 5.41 -3.07 -5.29
C VAL A 119 5.98 -4.40 -5.77
N VAL A 120 6.16 -4.57 -7.09
CA VAL A 120 6.81 -5.76 -7.67
C VAL A 120 8.23 -5.91 -7.12
N ARG A 121 9.03 -4.84 -7.09
CA ARG A 121 10.41 -4.85 -6.55
C ARG A 121 10.44 -5.28 -5.09
N GLY A 122 9.54 -4.76 -4.25
CA GLY A 122 9.44 -5.17 -2.85
C GLY A 122 9.09 -6.65 -2.69
N CYS A 123 8.09 -7.12 -3.43
CA CYS A 123 7.73 -8.55 -3.45
C CYS A 123 8.91 -9.41 -3.94
N HIS A 124 9.56 -9.02 -5.04
CA HIS A 124 10.72 -9.73 -5.61
C HIS A 124 11.86 -9.85 -4.60
N GLN A 125 12.21 -8.74 -3.92
CA GLN A 125 13.32 -8.69 -2.99
C GLN A 125 13.12 -9.59 -1.77
N PHE A 126 11.91 -9.64 -1.20
CA PHE A 126 11.67 -10.34 0.06
C PHE A 126 11.06 -11.73 -0.07
N ALA A 127 10.43 -12.08 -1.21
CA ALA A 127 9.78 -13.38 -1.38
C ALA A 127 10.71 -14.57 -1.14
N ALA A 128 11.93 -14.55 -1.69
CA ALA A 128 12.88 -15.64 -1.54
C ALA A 128 13.36 -15.80 -0.07
N MET A 129 13.51 -14.71 0.67
CA MET A 129 13.83 -14.73 2.10
C MET A 129 12.69 -15.38 2.89
N MET A 130 11.46 -14.94 2.70
CA MET A 130 10.28 -15.46 3.41
C MET A 130 10.01 -16.93 3.07
N LYS A 131 10.25 -17.36 1.81
CA LYS A 131 10.20 -18.78 1.42
C LYS A 131 11.22 -19.62 2.20
N ARG A 132 12.45 -19.15 2.37
CA ARG A 132 13.46 -19.85 3.18
C ARG A 132 13.11 -19.89 4.67
N GLN A 133 12.50 -18.84 5.20
CA GLN A 133 12.00 -18.77 6.58
C GLN A 133 10.81 -19.69 6.84
N GLN A 134 10.10 -20.14 5.80
CA GLN A 134 8.82 -20.86 5.88
C GLN A 134 7.77 -20.09 6.72
N ALA A 135 7.90 -18.78 6.74
CA ALA A 135 7.03 -17.86 7.45
C ALA A 135 7.19 -16.43 6.91
N GLY A 136 6.15 -15.65 7.00
CA GLY A 136 6.14 -14.24 6.63
C GLY A 136 4.76 -13.79 6.18
N HIS A 137 4.62 -12.50 5.93
CA HIS A 137 3.41 -11.92 5.37
C HIS A 137 3.74 -10.70 4.50
N ILE A 138 3.21 -10.67 3.29
CA ILE A 138 3.35 -9.53 2.37
C ILE A 138 2.01 -8.81 2.28
N VAL A 139 2.01 -7.52 2.59
CA VAL A 139 0.85 -6.64 2.41
C VAL A 139 1.13 -5.69 1.26
N ASN A 140 0.27 -5.68 0.26
CA ASN A 140 0.33 -4.75 -0.86
C ASN A 140 -0.81 -3.73 -0.75
N ILE A 141 -0.48 -2.45 -0.64
CA ILE A 141 -1.49 -1.39 -0.62
C ILE A 141 -1.88 -1.04 -2.06
N SER A 142 -3.04 -1.55 -2.44
CA SER A 142 -3.75 -1.17 -3.66
C SER A 142 -4.70 0.01 -3.37
N SER A 143 -5.81 0.06 -4.04
CA SER A 143 -6.88 1.04 -3.85
C SER A 143 -8.21 0.43 -4.31
N PHE A 144 -9.31 0.97 -3.82
CA PHE A 144 -10.61 0.68 -4.41
C PHE A 144 -10.66 1.06 -5.90
N ALA A 145 -9.89 2.04 -6.34
CA ALA A 145 -9.75 2.40 -7.76
C ALA A 145 -9.27 1.22 -8.62
N GLY A 146 -8.37 0.36 -8.10
CA GLY A 146 -7.92 -0.85 -8.79
C GLY A 146 -9.00 -1.91 -8.98
N LEU A 147 -10.04 -1.88 -8.16
CA LEU A 147 -11.19 -2.79 -8.27
C LEU A 147 -12.36 -2.18 -9.04
N ALA A 148 -12.55 -0.86 -8.93
CA ALA A 148 -13.76 -0.17 -9.36
C ALA A 148 -13.78 0.18 -10.85
N GLY A 149 -12.63 0.44 -11.49
CA GLY A 149 -12.58 0.96 -12.86
C GLY A 149 -13.21 2.35 -12.94
N LEU A 150 -12.74 3.25 -12.10
CA LEU A 150 -13.26 4.62 -12.03
C LEU A 150 -12.77 5.45 -13.22
N PRO A 151 -13.62 6.31 -13.81
CA PRO A 151 -13.20 7.28 -14.82
C PRO A 151 -12.27 8.34 -14.20
N PHE A 152 -11.49 8.99 -15.05
CA PHE A 152 -10.59 10.09 -14.72
C PHE A 152 -9.39 9.77 -13.80
N VAL A 153 -9.17 8.50 -13.51
CA VAL A 153 -8.01 8.00 -12.73
C VAL A 153 -7.41 6.76 -13.39
N SER A 154 -7.37 6.74 -14.73
CA SER A 154 -7.04 5.52 -15.49
C SER A 154 -5.64 5.00 -15.18
N ALA A 155 -4.59 5.85 -15.21
CA ALA A 155 -3.22 5.43 -14.92
C ALA A 155 -3.09 4.85 -13.52
N TYR A 156 -3.62 5.55 -12.52
CA TYR A 156 -3.64 5.09 -11.14
C TYR A 156 -4.47 3.80 -10.97
N GLY A 157 -5.66 3.75 -11.58
CA GLY A 157 -6.54 2.58 -11.54
C GLY A 157 -5.90 1.33 -12.14
N VAL A 158 -5.19 1.47 -13.28
CA VAL A 158 -4.45 0.38 -13.92
C VAL A 158 -3.31 -0.10 -13.04
N ALA A 159 -2.49 0.81 -12.48
CA ALA A 159 -1.41 0.43 -11.56
C ALA A 159 -1.95 -0.34 -10.36
N LYS A 160 -3.00 0.18 -9.70
CA LYS A 160 -3.60 -0.46 -8.52
C LYS A 160 -4.35 -1.76 -8.86
N ALA A 161 -4.92 -1.91 -10.06
CA ALA A 161 -5.45 -3.18 -10.54
C ALA A 161 -4.33 -4.21 -10.78
N GLY A 162 -3.19 -3.77 -11.31
CA GLY A 162 -1.98 -4.59 -11.44
C GLY A 162 -1.50 -5.12 -10.09
N VAL A 163 -1.54 -4.30 -9.03
CA VAL A 163 -1.20 -4.74 -7.66
C VAL A 163 -2.16 -5.81 -7.14
N VAL A 164 -3.46 -5.72 -7.45
CA VAL A 164 -4.42 -6.78 -7.10
C VAL A 164 -4.07 -8.08 -7.80
N ALA A 165 -3.86 -8.04 -9.12
CA ALA A 165 -3.50 -9.22 -9.92
C ALA A 165 -2.16 -9.85 -9.48
N LEU A 166 -1.13 -9.02 -9.20
CA LEU A 166 0.13 -9.47 -8.61
C LEU A 166 -0.11 -10.21 -7.29
N SER A 167 -0.92 -9.64 -6.42
CA SER A 167 -1.20 -10.21 -5.08
C SER A 167 -1.96 -11.54 -5.17
N GLU A 168 -2.87 -11.69 -6.15
CA GLU A 168 -3.58 -12.94 -6.41
C GLU A 168 -2.61 -14.06 -6.84
N ALA A 169 -1.70 -13.77 -7.77
CA ALA A 169 -0.67 -14.71 -8.19
C ALA A 169 0.31 -15.05 -7.04
N LEU A 170 0.82 -14.00 -6.37
CA LEU A 170 1.77 -14.15 -5.27
C LEU A 170 1.21 -14.99 -4.13
N ARG A 171 -0.08 -14.83 -3.80
CA ARG A 171 -0.75 -15.66 -2.78
C ARG A 171 -0.64 -17.16 -3.08
N ALA A 172 -0.86 -17.55 -4.33
CA ALA A 172 -0.75 -18.95 -4.74
C ALA A 172 0.71 -19.44 -4.68
N GLU A 173 1.66 -18.62 -5.13
CA GLU A 173 3.09 -18.94 -5.12
C GLU A 173 3.70 -19.04 -3.71
N MET A 174 3.17 -18.28 -2.75
CA MET A 174 3.69 -18.19 -1.38
C MET A 174 3.03 -19.19 -0.43
N HIS A 175 1.82 -19.66 -0.76
CA HIS A 175 1.04 -20.58 0.09
C HIS A 175 1.80 -21.84 0.51
N PRO A 176 2.55 -22.57 -0.37
CA PRO A 176 3.28 -23.78 0.01
C PRO A 176 4.38 -23.53 1.06
N TYR A 177 4.80 -22.28 1.24
CA TYR A 177 5.85 -21.89 2.16
C TYR A 177 5.33 -21.28 3.47
N GLY A 178 4.01 -21.31 3.71
CA GLY A 178 3.42 -20.73 4.91
C GLY A 178 3.48 -19.20 4.97
N VAL A 179 3.68 -18.53 3.82
CA VAL A 179 3.75 -17.08 3.73
C VAL A 179 2.40 -16.51 3.30
N GLY A 180 1.85 -15.62 4.14
CA GLY A 180 0.59 -14.94 3.87
C GLY A 180 0.73 -13.81 2.87
N VAL A 181 -0.37 -13.48 2.20
CA VAL A 181 -0.46 -12.29 1.31
C VAL A 181 -1.78 -11.59 1.54
N THR A 182 -1.73 -10.29 1.77
CA THR A 182 -2.90 -9.40 1.86
C THR A 182 -2.81 -8.32 0.80
N VAL A 183 -3.89 -8.07 0.08
CA VAL A 183 -4.07 -6.86 -0.72
C VAL A 183 -5.11 -5.96 -0.05
N ALA A 184 -4.69 -4.79 0.39
CA ALA A 184 -5.56 -3.79 0.98
C ALA A 184 -6.01 -2.80 -0.09
N CYS A 185 -7.33 -2.59 -0.18
CA CYS A 185 -7.95 -1.69 -1.16
C CYS A 185 -8.74 -0.59 -0.45
N PRO A 186 -8.07 0.35 0.24
CA PRO A 186 -8.75 1.49 0.85
C PRO A 186 -9.41 2.37 -0.21
N ALA A 187 -10.45 3.10 0.21
CA ALA A 187 -11.03 4.16 -0.59
C ALA A 187 -10.44 5.51 -0.17
N PHE A 188 -11.23 6.57 -0.18
CA PHE A 188 -10.78 7.91 0.16
C PHE A 188 -10.48 8.02 1.66
N VAL A 189 -9.22 8.25 2.01
CA VAL A 189 -8.76 8.49 3.39
C VAL A 189 -7.73 9.61 3.35
N LYS A 190 -7.80 10.52 4.29
CA LYS A 190 -6.87 11.66 4.37
C LYS A 190 -5.46 11.17 4.67
N THR A 191 -4.56 11.34 3.71
CA THR A 191 -3.13 10.98 3.80
C THR A 191 -2.30 11.98 3.01
N GLY A 192 -0.97 11.91 3.09
CA GLY A 192 -0.05 12.70 2.24
C GLY A 192 -0.04 12.31 0.76
N LEU A 193 -0.94 11.43 0.30
CA LEU A 193 -1.00 10.97 -1.11
C LEU A 193 -1.21 12.12 -2.11
N LEU A 194 -1.82 13.22 -1.67
CA LEU A 194 -2.07 14.40 -2.50
C LEU A 194 -0.89 15.39 -2.55
N ASP A 195 0.16 15.20 -1.75
CA ASP A 195 1.33 16.11 -1.74
C ASP A 195 2.05 16.12 -3.10
N THR A 196 2.03 15.00 -3.82
CA THR A 196 2.64 14.82 -5.14
C THR A 196 1.61 14.59 -6.25
N PHE A 197 0.35 14.95 -6.01
CA PHE A 197 -0.75 14.69 -6.93
C PHE A 197 -0.57 15.40 -8.26
N ARG A 198 -0.64 14.63 -9.35
CA ARG A 198 -0.63 15.14 -10.72
C ARG A 198 -2.02 15.05 -11.34
N SER A 199 -2.50 16.13 -11.93
CA SER A 199 -3.81 16.12 -12.57
C SER A 199 -3.86 17.06 -13.76
N THR A 200 -4.45 16.59 -14.85
CA THR A 200 -4.82 17.41 -16.01
C THR A 200 -6.18 18.09 -15.85
N ARG A 201 -6.89 17.81 -14.77
CA ARG A 201 -8.23 18.36 -14.44
C ARG A 201 -8.15 19.25 -13.18
N PRO A 202 -8.33 20.57 -13.31
CA PRO A 202 -8.15 21.52 -12.19
C PRO A 202 -9.02 21.19 -10.96
N ASP A 203 -10.27 20.76 -11.18
CA ASP A 203 -11.24 20.54 -10.08
C ASP A 203 -11.07 19.18 -9.37
N THR A 204 -10.22 18.30 -9.90
CA THR A 204 -10.07 16.95 -9.37
C THR A 204 -9.48 16.96 -7.96
N LEU A 205 -8.45 17.78 -7.72
CA LEU A 205 -7.80 17.89 -6.42
C LEU A 205 -8.81 18.29 -5.34
N THR A 206 -9.62 19.33 -5.60
CA THR A 206 -10.65 19.81 -4.66
C THR A 206 -11.70 18.73 -4.39
N THR A 207 -12.12 18.02 -5.43
CA THR A 207 -13.11 16.95 -5.32
C THR A 207 -12.59 15.77 -4.50
N VAL A 208 -11.37 15.31 -4.79
CA VAL A 208 -10.74 14.19 -4.06
C VAL A 208 -10.48 14.59 -2.61
N THR A 209 -9.98 15.79 -2.35
CA THR A 209 -9.78 16.32 -0.98
C THR A 209 -11.08 16.28 -0.18
N ARG A 210 -12.19 16.77 -0.75
CA ARG A 210 -13.49 16.73 -0.09
C ARG A 210 -13.92 15.28 0.22
N TRP A 211 -13.75 14.35 -0.71
CA TRP A 211 -14.07 12.95 -0.48
C TRP A 211 -13.24 12.32 0.63
N MET A 212 -11.95 12.67 0.70
CA MET A 212 -11.08 12.23 1.79
C MET A 212 -11.52 12.80 3.14
N GLU A 213 -11.88 14.07 3.21
CA GLU A 213 -12.36 14.72 4.43
C GLU A 213 -13.71 14.19 4.93
N THR A 214 -14.56 13.78 4.01
CA THR A 214 -15.92 13.29 4.33
C THR A 214 -16.03 11.78 4.43
N SER A 215 -14.93 11.04 4.28
CA SER A 215 -14.96 9.57 4.25
C SER A 215 -15.32 8.94 5.60
N GLY A 216 -14.99 9.61 6.70
CA GLY A 216 -15.20 9.12 8.06
C GLY A 216 -14.24 8.00 8.49
N VAL A 217 -13.29 7.59 7.62
CA VAL A 217 -12.27 6.58 7.92
C VAL A 217 -10.91 7.25 8.06
N THR A 218 -10.18 6.96 9.15
CA THR A 218 -8.87 7.53 9.43
C THR A 218 -7.73 6.59 9.01
N ALA A 219 -6.50 7.13 8.94
CA ALA A 219 -5.31 6.32 8.67
C ALA A 219 -5.07 5.27 9.75
N GLU A 220 -5.35 5.60 11.00
CA GLU A 220 -5.21 4.71 12.16
C GLU A 220 -6.19 3.53 12.08
N GLN A 221 -7.45 3.79 11.67
CA GLN A 221 -8.43 2.71 11.45
C GLN A 221 -7.99 1.77 10.34
N VAL A 222 -7.46 2.31 9.24
CA VAL A 222 -6.92 1.48 8.14
C VAL A 222 -5.71 0.68 8.62
N ALA A 223 -4.83 1.27 9.43
CA ALA A 223 -3.68 0.56 10.02
C ALA A 223 -4.11 -0.58 10.93
N GLU A 224 -5.16 -0.38 11.75
CA GLU A 224 -5.73 -1.45 12.59
C GLU A 224 -6.37 -2.57 11.75
N ASP A 225 -7.13 -2.21 10.71
CA ASP A 225 -7.74 -3.17 9.79
C ASP A 225 -6.67 -4.01 9.07
N ILE A 226 -5.55 -3.38 8.65
CA ILE A 226 -4.42 -4.08 8.02
C ILE A 226 -3.74 -5.01 9.03
N ALA A 227 -3.45 -4.55 10.25
CA ALA A 227 -2.84 -5.37 11.27
C ALA A 227 -3.72 -6.60 11.60
N LYS A 228 -5.03 -6.41 11.68
CA LYS A 228 -5.99 -7.50 11.83
C LYS A 228 -6.00 -8.44 10.63
N ALA A 229 -5.98 -7.92 9.40
CA ALA A 229 -5.95 -8.74 8.19
C ALA A 229 -4.69 -9.61 8.11
N VAL A 230 -3.53 -9.09 8.55
CA VAL A 230 -2.28 -9.85 8.67
C VAL A 230 -2.44 -10.99 9.69
N SER A 231 -2.96 -10.68 10.88
CA SER A 231 -3.20 -11.68 11.93
C SER A 231 -4.16 -12.78 11.49
N ASP A 232 -5.25 -12.42 10.81
CA ASP A 232 -6.30 -13.34 10.34
C ASP A 232 -5.94 -14.01 8.99
N ASN A 233 -4.78 -13.69 8.40
CA ASN A 233 -4.39 -14.11 7.05
C ASN A 233 -5.46 -13.81 5.98
N THR A 234 -6.10 -12.64 6.09
CA THR A 234 -7.15 -12.19 5.18
C THR A 234 -6.53 -11.70 3.88
N PHE A 235 -6.92 -12.27 2.73
CA PHE A 235 -6.36 -11.89 1.44
C PHE A 235 -6.82 -10.52 0.94
N LEU A 236 -8.14 -10.30 0.81
CA LEU A 236 -8.69 -9.05 0.29
C LEU A 236 -9.30 -8.21 1.40
N LEU A 237 -8.67 -7.08 1.70
CA LEU A 237 -9.15 -6.11 2.67
C LEU A 237 -9.83 -4.93 1.96
N LEU A 238 -11.12 -4.73 2.24
CA LEU A 238 -11.92 -3.56 1.86
C LEU A 238 -12.30 -2.80 3.13
N THR A 239 -11.75 -1.62 3.30
CA THR A 239 -11.87 -0.83 4.54
C THR A 239 -13.19 -0.06 4.68
N HIS A 240 -14.00 -0.01 3.61
CA HIS A 240 -15.26 0.74 3.60
C HIS A 240 -16.42 -0.17 3.17
N ASP A 241 -17.52 -0.20 3.90
CA ASP A 241 -18.70 -1.05 3.58
C ASP A 241 -19.30 -0.76 2.21
N LYS A 242 -19.35 0.51 1.83
CA LYS A 242 -19.86 0.93 0.50
C LYS A 242 -19.01 0.35 -0.64
N THR A 243 -17.69 0.25 -0.45
CA THR A 243 -16.79 -0.32 -1.46
C THR A 243 -16.99 -1.82 -1.62
N ARG A 244 -17.27 -2.53 -0.53
CA ARG A 244 -17.59 -3.97 -0.56
C ARG A 244 -18.84 -4.26 -1.39
N THR A 245 -19.87 -3.45 -1.19
CA THR A 245 -21.13 -3.56 -1.98
C THR A 245 -20.89 -3.25 -3.45
N ALA A 246 -20.16 -2.18 -3.76
CA ALA A 246 -19.84 -1.79 -5.14
C ALA A 246 -18.97 -2.85 -5.85
N TRP A 247 -17.96 -3.40 -5.16
CA TRP A 247 -17.12 -4.48 -5.67
C TRP A 247 -17.93 -5.75 -5.98
N ARG A 248 -18.83 -6.18 -5.08
CA ARG A 248 -19.74 -7.31 -5.31
C ARG A 248 -20.63 -7.07 -6.51
N LEU A 249 -21.23 -5.86 -6.61
CA LEU A 249 -22.05 -5.50 -7.76
C LEU A 249 -21.27 -5.58 -9.07
N LYS A 250 -20.05 -5.03 -9.13
CA LYS A 250 -19.19 -5.12 -10.33
C LYS A 250 -18.86 -6.56 -10.67
N ARG A 251 -18.56 -7.40 -9.69
CA ARG A 251 -18.18 -8.80 -9.91
C ARG A 251 -19.31 -9.66 -10.47
N TRP A 252 -20.52 -9.48 -9.97
CA TRP A 252 -21.65 -10.32 -10.32
C TRP A 252 -22.55 -9.74 -11.40
N LEU A 253 -22.60 -8.40 -11.53
CA LEU A 253 -23.46 -7.66 -12.44
C LEU A 253 -22.70 -6.49 -13.10
N PRO A 254 -21.64 -6.77 -13.89
CA PRO A 254 -20.71 -5.75 -14.40
C PRO A 254 -21.42 -4.67 -15.22
N GLU A 255 -22.38 -5.04 -16.08
CA GLU A 255 -23.12 -4.08 -16.91
C GLU A 255 -24.03 -3.17 -16.10
N ARG A 256 -24.60 -3.65 -14.98
CA ARG A 256 -25.36 -2.79 -14.06
C ARG A 256 -24.44 -1.80 -13.35
N TYR A 257 -23.30 -2.27 -12.89
CA TYR A 257 -22.28 -1.42 -12.27
C TYR A 257 -21.81 -0.33 -13.24
N TYR A 258 -21.43 -0.71 -14.47
CA TYR A 258 -20.99 0.20 -15.51
C TYR A 258 -22.01 1.30 -15.79
N ARG A 259 -23.30 0.96 -15.98
CA ARG A 259 -24.37 1.94 -16.19
C ARG A 259 -24.52 2.94 -15.04
N LEU A 260 -24.29 2.52 -13.80
CA LEU A 260 -24.32 3.42 -12.63
C LEU A 260 -23.12 4.39 -12.65
N ILE A 261 -21.93 3.91 -12.99
CA ILE A 261 -20.74 4.76 -13.12
C ILE A 261 -20.92 5.77 -14.27
N ALA A 262 -21.32 5.32 -15.46
CA ALA A 262 -21.52 6.16 -16.62
C ALA A 262 -22.54 7.30 -16.38
N LYS A 263 -23.66 7.01 -15.69
CA LYS A 263 -24.65 8.04 -15.31
C LYS A 263 -24.04 9.12 -14.41
N ARG A 264 -23.19 8.74 -13.44
CA ARG A 264 -22.53 9.70 -12.55
C ARG A 264 -21.53 10.57 -13.30
N THR A 265 -20.85 10.02 -14.30
CA THR A 265 -19.89 10.74 -15.13
C THR A 265 -20.58 11.78 -16.00
N SER A 266 -21.71 11.42 -16.63
CA SER A 266 -22.50 12.33 -17.48
C SER A 266 -23.15 13.50 -16.71
N SER A 267 -23.34 13.39 -15.40
CA SER A 267 -23.90 14.46 -14.56
C SER A 267 -22.82 15.39 -13.96
N ALA A 268 -21.54 15.09 -14.17
CA ALA A 268 -20.40 15.85 -13.65
C ALA A 268 -19.63 16.62 -14.77
N GLY A 269 -20.05 16.53 -16.02
CA GLY A 269 -19.60 17.32 -17.19
C GLY A 269 -20.70 18.29 -17.61
#